data_8bb88a3477d4faa207aa16ddaa94673b
#
_entry.id   8bb88a3477d4faa207aa16ddaa94673b
#
_cell.length_a   1.000
_cell.length_b   1.000
_cell.length_c   1.000
_cell.angle_alpha   90.00
_cell.angle_beta   90.00
_cell.angle_gamma   90.00
#
_symmetry.space_group_name_H-M   'P 1'
#
loop_
_entity.id
_entity.type
_entity.pdbx_description
1 polymer ?
#
loop_
_entity_poly.entity_id
_entity_poly.type
_entity_poly.pdbx_seq_one_letter_code
_entity_poly.pdbx_strand_id
1 'polypeptide(L)'
;MKLLNLLFACAFFFYSCKKSKDSEFFVNEDPSTFKEIGSIGIGGIGAAEISAYDPITQRLFVVNNSSTNKIDIIDIKNPSAPALISSIPLTSYAGAVNSLAVSNGKLAAAIEALNKQDNGKVVVFRTDNYNEVKVVTVGALPDMITYSADGNYILTANEGEPSNDYTNDPAGTISIIEVNNNYAVTTIDFSSFIAQESALKATGFRVFGIGNNFVKDIEPEYITISGDSKTAWVTLQENNAIAKINITTKTITNIFPLGFKNYNLDESAIDVSDLDAMVGTFAKWPIKGIYMPDAIAILEQNGIPFLFTANEGDAREYTALAEAKRVKTLTLDPLAFPNAATLKLDAQMGRLNVTNTMGDIDADGDFDALYSFGARSFSIWNGNTGAQVFDSKNELDKKALVLGVYDDTRSDDKSIEPEGVCIGKVGNKMVAFIGMERVDAVAMYDVSNPIAPVFLQMVKCGDAPEGVLFIPAKDSPTKRSLLVVSSENDGFVKIYTPNTI
;
A
#
# COMPACT_ATOMS: atom_id res chain seq x y z
N MET A 1 35.94 56.64 -60.85
CA MET A 1 36.12 55.52 -59.87
C MET A 1 34.88 55.45 -58.99
N LYS A 2 33.97 54.54 -59.27
CA LYS A 2 32.78 54.27 -58.44
C LYS A 2 32.91 52.86 -57.85
N LEU A 3 33.02 52.75 -56.53
CA LEU A 3 33.02 51.48 -55.82
C LEU A 3 31.57 50.95 -55.71
N LEU A 4 31.41 49.73 -56.16
CA LEU A 4 30.16 48.95 -56.10
C LEU A 4 30.20 48.07 -54.81
N ASN A 5 29.37 48.37 -53.83
CA ASN A 5 29.21 47.53 -52.65
C ASN A 5 28.18 46.40 -52.94
N LEU A 6 28.65 45.19 -52.89
CA LEU A 6 27.80 43.96 -52.99
C LEU A 6 27.39 43.53 -51.59
N LEU A 7 26.08 43.68 -51.25
CA LEU A 7 25.50 43.11 -50.04
C LEU A 7 25.16 41.64 -50.29
N PHE A 8 25.81 40.74 -49.54
CA PHE A 8 25.42 39.34 -49.44
C PHE A 8 24.34 39.20 -48.35
N ALA A 9 23.10 38.89 -48.75
CA ALA A 9 22.03 38.54 -47.82
C ALA A 9 22.10 37.02 -47.53
N CYS A 10 22.56 36.65 -46.33
CA CYS A 10 22.43 35.27 -45.83
C CYS A 10 21.00 35.04 -45.36
N ALA A 11 20.23 34.25 -46.11
CA ALA A 11 18.94 33.75 -45.69
C ALA A 11 19.16 32.56 -44.74
N PHE A 12 18.94 32.77 -43.43
CA PHE A 12 18.85 31.68 -42.46
C PHE A 12 17.50 31.01 -42.61
N PHE A 13 17.49 29.79 -43.18
CA PHE A 13 16.34 28.88 -43.08
C PHE A 13 16.27 28.28 -41.70
N PHE A 14 15.38 28.80 -40.85
CA PHE A 14 14.99 28.11 -39.62
C PHE A 14 14.13 26.88 -39.97
N TYR A 15 14.77 25.72 -39.99
CA TYR A 15 14.03 24.45 -39.96
C TYR A 15 13.40 24.30 -38.57
N SER A 16 12.16 24.69 -38.47
CA SER A 16 11.32 24.38 -37.31
C SER A 16 11.03 22.87 -37.35
N CYS A 17 11.80 22.08 -36.62
CA CYS A 17 11.41 20.70 -36.31
C CYS A 17 10.15 20.76 -35.45
N LYS A 18 8.97 20.63 -36.07
CA LYS A 18 7.76 20.28 -35.34
C LYS A 18 8.01 18.87 -34.78
N LYS A 19 8.28 18.76 -33.44
CA LYS A 19 8.07 17.52 -32.74
C LYS A 19 6.65 17.10 -33.05
N SER A 20 6.46 15.96 -33.75
CA SER A 20 5.17 15.28 -33.81
C SER A 20 4.75 15.08 -32.35
N LYS A 21 3.61 15.62 -31.95
CA LYS A 21 2.93 15.13 -30.75
C LYS A 21 2.62 13.66 -31.10
N ASP A 22 3.36 12.73 -30.51
CA ASP A 22 2.93 11.35 -30.50
C ASP A 22 1.49 11.39 -29.96
N SER A 23 0.53 10.93 -30.74
CA SER A 23 -0.86 10.86 -30.28
C SER A 23 -0.87 9.92 -29.08
N GLU A 24 -1.13 10.48 -27.89
CA GLU A 24 -1.25 9.69 -26.66
C GLU A 24 -2.23 8.53 -26.95
N PHE A 25 -1.81 7.29 -26.65
CA PHE A 25 -2.66 6.12 -26.84
C PHE A 25 -3.89 6.28 -25.95
N PHE A 26 -5.07 6.30 -26.57
CA PHE A 26 -6.33 6.54 -25.89
C PHE A 26 -7.37 5.51 -26.30
N VAL A 27 -8.04 4.95 -25.31
CA VAL A 27 -9.24 4.11 -25.49
C VAL A 27 -10.36 4.74 -24.66
N ASN A 28 -11.52 4.91 -25.26
CA ASN A 28 -12.69 5.44 -24.56
C ASN A 28 -13.35 4.32 -23.74
N GLU A 29 -13.10 4.31 -22.44
CA GLU A 29 -13.58 3.29 -21.50
C GLU A 29 -14.37 3.93 -20.36
N ASP A 30 -15.39 3.20 -19.89
CA ASP A 30 -16.21 3.60 -18.73
C ASP A 30 -15.67 2.94 -17.44
N PRO A 31 -15.00 3.68 -16.56
CA PRO A 31 -14.41 3.13 -15.35
C PRO A 31 -15.44 2.64 -14.30
N SER A 32 -16.73 2.89 -14.51
CA SER A 32 -17.81 2.40 -13.65
C SER A 32 -18.33 1.00 -14.03
N THR A 33 -17.68 0.34 -15.00
CA THR A 33 -18.19 -0.88 -15.62
C THR A 33 -17.19 -2.05 -15.62
N PHE A 34 -16.21 -2.02 -14.72
CA PHE A 34 -15.28 -3.14 -14.58
C PHE A 34 -16.04 -4.43 -14.28
N LYS A 35 -15.66 -5.49 -14.97
CA LYS A 35 -16.18 -6.85 -14.76
C LYS A 35 -15.09 -7.88 -14.95
N GLU A 36 -15.18 -8.98 -14.22
CA GLU A 36 -14.30 -10.12 -14.39
C GLU A 36 -14.39 -10.68 -15.82
N ILE A 37 -13.24 -10.93 -16.42
CA ILE A 37 -13.12 -11.53 -17.74
C ILE A 37 -12.34 -12.83 -17.74
N GLY A 38 -11.58 -13.11 -16.71
CA GLY A 38 -10.79 -14.33 -16.56
C GLY A 38 -10.27 -14.48 -15.14
N SER A 39 -10.01 -15.73 -14.76
CA SER A 39 -9.44 -16.08 -13.47
C SER A 39 -8.60 -17.34 -13.56
N ILE A 40 -7.65 -17.51 -12.63
CA ILE A 40 -6.85 -18.72 -12.49
C ILE A 40 -6.50 -18.94 -11.03
N GLY A 41 -6.72 -20.17 -10.52
CA GLY A 41 -6.21 -20.61 -9.23
C GLY A 41 -4.81 -21.17 -9.37
N ILE A 42 -3.87 -20.76 -8.52
CA ILE A 42 -2.46 -21.18 -8.56
C ILE A 42 -2.00 -21.90 -7.28
N GLY A 43 -2.87 -22.01 -6.29
CA GLY A 43 -2.58 -22.69 -5.01
C GLY A 43 -3.73 -22.58 -4.02
N GLY A 44 -3.42 -22.72 -2.75
CA GLY A 44 -4.29 -22.41 -1.61
C GLY A 44 -3.76 -21.21 -0.85
N ILE A 45 -3.99 -21.14 0.45
CA ILE A 45 -3.53 -20.07 1.34
C ILE A 45 -2.02 -19.83 1.16
N GLY A 46 -1.62 -18.55 1.05
CA GLY A 46 -0.25 -18.12 0.76
C GLY A 46 0.14 -18.25 -0.72
N ALA A 47 -0.83 -18.47 -1.63
CA ALA A 47 -0.64 -18.32 -3.06
C ALA A 47 -1.36 -17.06 -3.54
N ALA A 48 -0.89 -16.47 -4.64
CA ALA A 48 -1.48 -15.29 -5.24
C ALA A 48 -1.53 -14.07 -4.28
N GLU A 49 -0.42 -13.78 -3.60
CA GLU A 49 -0.26 -12.57 -2.79
C GLU A 49 -0.05 -11.35 -3.72
N ILE A 50 1.17 -11.06 -4.12
CA ILE A 50 1.52 -9.92 -4.97
C ILE A 50 1.76 -10.31 -6.42
N SER A 51 1.26 -9.50 -7.36
CA SER A 51 1.43 -9.66 -8.80
C SER A 51 2.21 -8.53 -9.44
N ALA A 52 3.13 -8.84 -10.37
CA ALA A 52 3.81 -7.87 -11.22
C ALA A 52 3.65 -8.25 -12.71
N TYR A 53 3.48 -7.25 -13.58
CA TYR A 53 3.23 -7.46 -15.01
C TYR A 53 4.41 -7.01 -15.87
N ASP A 54 4.79 -7.83 -16.84
CA ASP A 54 5.74 -7.46 -17.87
C ASP A 54 5.04 -7.24 -19.24
N PRO A 55 4.97 -6.00 -19.73
CA PRO A 55 4.34 -5.70 -21.01
C PRO A 55 5.11 -6.26 -22.22
N ILE A 56 6.39 -6.58 -22.07
CA ILE A 56 7.22 -7.13 -23.14
C ILE A 56 6.82 -8.58 -23.43
N THR A 57 6.70 -9.39 -22.40
CA THR A 57 6.36 -10.81 -22.53
C THR A 57 4.86 -11.09 -22.38
N GLN A 58 4.09 -10.10 -21.92
CA GLN A 58 2.65 -10.19 -21.58
C GLN A 58 2.37 -11.28 -20.55
N ARG A 59 3.21 -11.31 -19.48
CA ARG A 59 3.14 -12.27 -18.39
C ARG A 59 2.94 -11.56 -17.05
N LEU A 60 2.16 -12.19 -16.19
CA LEU A 60 2.16 -11.89 -14.77
C LEU A 60 3.19 -12.79 -14.06
N PHE A 61 3.87 -12.23 -13.11
CA PHE A 61 4.71 -12.90 -12.12
C PHE A 61 4.00 -12.76 -10.79
N VAL A 62 3.73 -13.86 -10.11
CA VAL A 62 2.87 -13.87 -8.92
C VAL A 62 3.61 -14.58 -7.79
N VAL A 63 3.63 -13.95 -6.61
CA VAL A 63 4.13 -14.54 -5.37
C VAL A 63 3.32 -15.80 -5.04
N ASN A 64 4.00 -16.88 -4.67
CA ASN A 64 3.35 -18.09 -4.21
C ASN A 64 4.20 -18.78 -3.14
N ASN A 65 3.74 -18.66 -1.89
CA ASN A 65 4.36 -19.26 -0.71
C ASN A 65 3.55 -20.45 -0.15
N SER A 66 2.48 -20.89 -0.84
CA SER A 66 1.52 -21.87 -0.32
C SER A 66 2.08 -23.25 0.02
N SER A 67 3.13 -23.71 -0.66
CA SER A 67 3.73 -25.02 -0.41
C SER A 67 5.26 -25.00 -0.48
N THR A 68 5.79 -24.31 -1.47
CA THR A 68 7.21 -24.06 -1.66
C THR A 68 7.34 -22.67 -2.23
N ASN A 69 8.26 -21.86 -1.68
CA ASN A 69 8.47 -20.50 -2.10
C ASN A 69 8.89 -20.44 -3.57
N LYS A 70 8.08 -19.78 -4.39
CA LYS A 70 8.27 -19.69 -5.85
C LYS A 70 7.60 -18.43 -6.39
N ILE A 71 7.93 -18.07 -7.61
CA ILE A 71 7.19 -17.08 -8.39
C ILE A 71 6.50 -17.82 -9.53
N ASP A 72 5.18 -17.82 -9.54
CA ASP A 72 4.41 -18.39 -10.64
C ASP A 72 4.34 -17.43 -11.82
N ILE A 73 4.36 -17.99 -13.04
CA ILE A 73 4.38 -17.22 -14.28
C ILE A 73 3.13 -17.54 -15.08
N ILE A 74 2.28 -16.53 -15.24
CA ILE A 74 0.98 -16.66 -15.90
C ILE A 74 1.03 -15.91 -17.23
N ASP A 75 0.77 -16.61 -18.33
CA ASP A 75 0.56 -15.99 -19.66
C ASP A 75 -0.83 -15.36 -19.68
N ILE A 76 -0.88 -14.05 -19.96
CA ILE A 76 -2.13 -13.29 -20.09
C ILE A 76 -2.28 -12.63 -21.48
N LYS A 77 -1.61 -13.17 -22.52
CA LYS A 77 -1.85 -12.73 -23.91
C LYS A 77 -3.34 -12.78 -24.26
N ASN A 78 -4.03 -13.77 -23.72
CA ASN A 78 -5.50 -13.78 -23.65
C ASN A 78 -5.95 -13.65 -22.19
N PRO A 79 -6.27 -12.44 -21.69
CA PRO A 79 -6.62 -12.24 -20.29
C PRO A 79 -7.95 -12.89 -19.88
N SER A 80 -8.79 -13.35 -20.86
CA SER A 80 -9.99 -14.12 -20.56
C SER A 80 -9.73 -15.62 -20.37
N ALA A 81 -8.50 -16.08 -20.61
CA ALA A 81 -8.05 -17.45 -20.37
C ALA A 81 -6.58 -17.44 -19.92
N PRO A 82 -6.30 -16.88 -18.72
CA PRO A 82 -4.94 -16.85 -18.18
C PRO A 82 -4.43 -18.28 -17.94
N ALA A 83 -3.14 -18.51 -18.18
CA ALA A 83 -2.55 -19.86 -18.09
C ALA A 83 -1.24 -19.85 -17.31
N LEU A 84 -1.11 -20.69 -16.30
CA LEU A 84 0.15 -20.96 -15.63
C LEU A 84 1.08 -21.72 -16.60
N ILE A 85 2.22 -21.10 -16.94
CA ILE A 85 3.15 -21.65 -17.94
C ILE A 85 4.46 -22.14 -17.34
N SER A 86 4.88 -21.62 -16.20
CA SER A 86 6.12 -21.98 -15.51
C SER A 86 6.13 -21.44 -14.09
N SER A 87 7.19 -21.76 -13.34
CA SER A 87 7.49 -21.15 -12.03
C SER A 87 8.98 -21.00 -11.86
N ILE A 88 9.41 -19.95 -11.13
CA ILE A 88 10.79 -19.75 -10.69
C ILE A 88 10.88 -20.28 -9.25
N PRO A 89 11.59 -21.38 -9.00
CA PRO A 89 11.78 -21.88 -7.63
C PRO A 89 12.72 -20.96 -6.85
N LEU A 90 12.37 -20.64 -5.60
CA LEU A 90 13.15 -19.73 -4.75
C LEU A 90 13.84 -20.44 -3.56
N THR A 91 13.74 -21.76 -3.47
CA THR A 91 14.30 -22.55 -2.36
C THR A 91 15.80 -22.35 -2.13
N SER A 92 16.56 -21.96 -3.17
CA SER A 92 17.99 -21.63 -3.05
C SER A 92 18.29 -20.31 -2.35
N TYR A 93 17.29 -19.45 -2.17
CA TYR A 93 17.43 -18.11 -1.55
C TYR A 93 17.01 -18.07 -0.09
N ALA A 94 16.45 -19.10 0.43
CA ALA A 94 16.11 -19.46 1.81
C ALA A 94 14.69 -19.07 2.26
N GLY A 95 14.31 -17.79 2.37
CA GLY A 95 13.04 -17.35 2.96
C GLY A 95 11.87 -17.28 1.96
N ALA A 96 10.74 -16.78 2.43
CA ALA A 96 9.59 -16.48 1.59
C ALA A 96 9.87 -15.29 0.66
N VAL A 97 9.12 -15.20 -0.42
CA VAL A 97 9.09 -14.01 -1.29
C VAL A 97 7.89 -13.17 -0.91
N ASN A 98 8.11 -11.91 -0.54
CA ASN A 98 7.03 -11.03 -0.07
C ASN A 98 6.50 -10.14 -1.19
N SER A 99 7.37 -9.66 -2.09
CA SER A 99 6.94 -8.71 -3.13
C SER A 99 7.73 -8.84 -4.43
N LEU A 100 7.11 -8.36 -5.52
CA LEU A 100 7.65 -8.40 -6.88
C LEU A 100 7.49 -7.06 -7.59
N ALA A 101 8.50 -6.69 -8.39
CA ALA A 101 8.39 -5.56 -9.28
C ALA A 101 9.01 -5.87 -10.66
N VAL A 102 8.45 -5.32 -11.73
CA VAL A 102 8.96 -5.50 -13.09
C VAL A 102 9.28 -4.15 -13.73
N SER A 103 10.44 -4.06 -14.35
CA SER A 103 10.83 -2.93 -15.18
C SER A 103 11.81 -3.37 -16.29
N ASN A 104 11.59 -2.89 -17.52
CA ASN A 104 12.51 -3.06 -18.63
C ASN A 104 12.99 -4.52 -18.84
N GLY A 105 12.07 -5.50 -18.77
CA GLY A 105 12.37 -6.91 -18.97
C GLY A 105 13.15 -7.56 -17.82
N LYS A 106 13.11 -6.95 -16.63
CA LYS A 106 13.69 -7.45 -15.38
C LYS A 106 12.63 -7.57 -14.32
N LEU A 107 12.61 -8.68 -13.63
CA LEU A 107 11.80 -8.97 -12.45
C LEU A 107 12.70 -8.87 -11.23
N ALA A 108 12.35 -8.04 -10.26
CA ALA A 108 12.98 -7.98 -8.95
C ALA A 108 12.05 -8.63 -7.92
N ALA A 109 12.60 -9.47 -7.04
CA ALA A 109 11.90 -10.15 -5.97
C ALA A 109 12.52 -9.78 -4.62
N ALA A 110 11.71 -9.36 -3.67
CA ALA A 110 12.07 -9.21 -2.27
C ALA A 110 11.92 -10.56 -1.57
N ILE A 111 12.99 -11.06 -0.96
CA ILE A 111 13.03 -12.37 -0.34
C ILE A 111 13.58 -12.20 1.08
N GLU A 112 12.80 -12.57 2.06
CA GLU A 112 13.23 -12.57 3.46
C GLU A 112 14.33 -13.62 3.73
N ALA A 113 15.02 -13.50 4.84
CA ALA A 113 15.91 -14.54 5.31
C ALA A 113 15.11 -15.68 5.96
N LEU A 114 15.73 -16.87 6.10
CA LEU A 114 15.09 -17.97 6.83
C LEU A 114 14.76 -17.60 8.29
N ASN A 115 15.60 -16.80 8.93
CA ASN A 115 15.27 -16.09 10.16
C ASN A 115 14.91 -14.65 9.78
N LYS A 116 13.66 -14.26 9.93
CA LYS A 116 13.12 -12.96 9.49
C LYS A 116 13.90 -11.76 9.98
N GLN A 117 14.53 -11.86 11.16
CA GLN A 117 15.34 -10.80 11.76
C GLN A 117 16.73 -10.65 11.13
N ASP A 118 17.15 -11.57 10.25
CA ASP A 118 18.38 -11.45 9.49
C ASP A 118 18.15 -10.68 8.17
N ASN A 119 19.22 -10.13 7.61
CA ASN A 119 19.15 -9.42 6.35
C ASN A 119 18.61 -10.30 5.21
N GLY A 120 17.57 -9.82 4.54
CA GLY A 120 17.00 -10.42 3.35
C GLY A 120 17.77 -10.13 2.08
N LYS A 121 17.15 -10.42 0.94
CA LYS A 121 17.78 -10.28 -0.38
C LYS A 121 16.82 -9.68 -1.40
N VAL A 122 17.39 -9.00 -2.39
CA VAL A 122 16.72 -8.76 -3.67
C VAL A 122 17.38 -9.63 -4.72
N VAL A 123 16.56 -10.42 -5.42
CA VAL A 123 16.99 -11.25 -6.54
C VAL A 123 16.38 -10.69 -7.82
N VAL A 124 17.21 -10.42 -8.81
CA VAL A 124 16.77 -9.89 -10.10
C VAL A 124 16.88 -10.98 -11.16
N PHE A 125 15.79 -11.22 -11.86
CA PHE A 125 15.70 -12.18 -12.97
C PHE A 125 15.40 -11.47 -14.28
N ARG A 126 15.67 -12.13 -15.41
CA ARG A 126 15.13 -11.73 -16.71
C ARG A 126 13.71 -12.24 -16.86
N THR A 127 12.82 -11.44 -17.45
CA THR A 127 11.42 -11.84 -17.64
C THR A 127 11.21 -12.78 -18.83
N ASP A 128 12.15 -12.80 -19.80
CA ASP A 128 12.04 -13.61 -21.03
C ASP A 128 12.45 -15.08 -20.84
N ASN A 129 13.46 -15.34 -20.02
CA ASN A 129 14.05 -16.69 -19.85
C ASN A 129 14.26 -17.09 -18.37
N TYR A 130 13.91 -16.20 -17.41
CA TYR A 130 13.95 -16.41 -15.96
C TYR A 130 15.34 -16.59 -15.36
N ASN A 131 16.40 -16.33 -16.14
CA ASN A 131 17.77 -16.42 -15.64
C ASN A 131 18.03 -15.34 -14.58
N GLU A 132 18.72 -15.72 -13.50
CA GLU A 132 19.23 -14.80 -12.50
C GLU A 132 20.19 -13.79 -13.13
N VAL A 133 19.99 -12.52 -12.83
CA VAL A 133 20.85 -11.40 -13.24
C VAL A 133 21.74 -10.98 -12.08
N LYS A 134 21.17 -10.88 -10.88
CA LYS A 134 21.84 -10.34 -9.69
C LYS A 134 21.15 -10.77 -8.41
N VAL A 135 21.96 -10.98 -7.38
CA VAL A 135 21.51 -11.10 -5.99
C VAL A 135 22.23 -10.03 -5.18
N VAL A 136 21.50 -9.29 -4.36
CA VAL A 136 22.05 -8.31 -3.41
C VAL A 136 21.40 -8.48 -2.04
N THR A 137 22.17 -8.17 -0.98
CA THR A 137 21.67 -8.16 0.39
C THR A 137 21.02 -6.81 0.68
N VAL A 138 19.87 -6.83 1.36
CA VAL A 138 19.11 -5.66 1.83
C VAL A 138 18.88 -5.73 3.34
N GLY A 139 17.98 -4.94 3.93
CA GLY A 139 17.67 -5.02 5.36
C GLY A 139 16.90 -6.28 5.75
N ALA A 140 16.55 -6.40 7.03
CA ALA A 140 15.77 -7.49 7.58
C ALA A 140 14.31 -7.38 7.12
N LEU A 141 13.69 -8.49 6.77
CA LEU A 141 12.32 -8.60 6.28
C LEU A 141 12.03 -7.55 5.20
N PRO A 142 12.59 -7.70 3.95
CA PRO A 142 12.20 -6.86 2.83
C PRO A 142 10.77 -7.23 2.42
N ASP A 143 9.83 -6.44 2.85
CA ASP A 143 8.42 -6.69 2.63
C ASP A 143 7.99 -6.23 1.24
N MET A 144 8.18 -4.97 0.89
CA MET A 144 7.77 -4.43 -0.41
C MET A 144 8.97 -4.01 -1.27
N ILE A 145 8.84 -4.21 -2.59
CA ILE A 145 9.85 -3.82 -3.60
C ILE A 145 9.21 -3.06 -4.77
N THR A 146 9.89 -2.01 -5.25
CA THR A 146 9.45 -1.28 -6.44
C THR A 146 10.61 -0.74 -7.26
N TYR A 147 10.42 -0.58 -8.58
CA TYR A 147 11.32 0.16 -9.44
C TYR A 147 10.95 1.63 -9.52
N SER A 148 11.95 2.50 -9.64
CA SER A 148 11.73 3.87 -10.10
C SER A 148 11.17 3.90 -11.53
N ALA A 149 10.44 4.96 -11.89
CA ALA A 149 9.79 5.10 -13.20
C ALA A 149 10.77 5.00 -14.39
N ASP A 150 12.01 5.46 -14.19
CA ASP A 150 13.09 5.37 -15.19
C ASP A 150 13.83 4.02 -15.18
N GLY A 151 13.53 3.12 -14.22
CA GLY A 151 14.15 1.82 -14.05
C GLY A 151 15.60 1.85 -13.54
N ASN A 152 16.08 3.02 -13.07
CA ASN A 152 17.48 3.17 -12.62
C ASN A 152 17.68 2.77 -11.17
N TYR A 153 16.61 2.75 -10.37
CA TYR A 153 16.63 2.38 -8.97
C TYR A 153 15.61 1.27 -8.68
N ILE A 154 15.96 0.43 -7.70
CA ILE A 154 15.03 -0.45 -7.00
C ILE A 154 15.04 0.00 -5.54
N LEU A 155 13.89 0.14 -4.92
CA LEU A 155 13.76 0.41 -3.50
C LEU A 155 13.06 -0.77 -2.82
N THR A 156 13.52 -1.12 -1.60
CA THR A 156 12.82 -2.03 -0.70
C THR A 156 12.50 -1.34 0.62
N ALA A 157 11.28 -1.51 1.09
CA ALA A 157 10.94 -1.35 2.50
C ALA A 157 11.40 -2.62 3.21
N ASN A 158 12.22 -2.48 4.23
CA ASN A 158 12.69 -3.58 5.05
C ASN A 158 12.11 -3.34 6.43
N GLU A 159 11.09 -4.07 6.74
CA GLU A 159 10.23 -3.84 7.89
C GLU A 159 11.01 -3.98 9.21
N GLY A 160 11.81 -5.05 9.33
CA GLY A 160 12.64 -5.22 10.52
C GLY A 160 11.84 -5.65 11.74
N GLU A 161 10.79 -6.44 11.57
CA GLU A 161 9.99 -6.98 12.67
C GLU A 161 10.83 -7.65 13.76
N PRO A 162 10.47 -7.45 15.04
CA PRO A 162 11.09 -8.15 16.15
C PRO A 162 10.75 -9.65 16.16
N SER A 163 11.55 -10.45 16.82
CA SER A 163 11.17 -11.83 17.16
C SER A 163 10.01 -11.84 18.16
N ASN A 164 9.20 -12.92 18.17
CA ASN A 164 8.05 -13.07 19.04
C ASN A 164 8.32 -12.78 20.54
N ASP A 165 9.54 -13.01 20.98
CA ASP A 165 9.99 -12.76 22.36
C ASP A 165 10.78 -11.43 22.52
N TYR A 166 10.90 -10.62 21.45
CA TYR A 166 11.68 -9.37 21.39
C TYR A 166 13.16 -9.52 21.77
N THR A 167 13.72 -10.73 21.74
CA THR A 167 15.16 -10.92 22.01
C THR A 167 16.04 -10.53 20.83
N ASN A 168 15.50 -10.57 19.62
CA ASN A 168 16.11 -10.07 18.38
C ASN A 168 15.17 -9.07 17.74
N ASP A 169 15.59 -7.82 17.66
CA ASP A 169 14.79 -6.68 17.22
C ASP A 169 15.69 -5.83 16.29
N PRO A 170 15.71 -6.12 14.98
CA PRO A 170 16.46 -5.34 14.02
C PRO A 170 15.81 -3.98 13.77
N ALA A 171 16.53 -3.04 13.20
CA ALA A 171 15.98 -1.78 12.78
C ALA A 171 15.26 -1.92 11.43
N GLY A 172 14.08 -1.33 11.30
CA GLY A 172 13.47 -1.11 10.00
C GLY A 172 14.28 -0.13 9.16
N THR A 173 14.39 -0.40 7.87
CA THR A 173 15.29 0.34 6.97
C THR A 173 14.71 0.42 5.56
N ILE A 174 15.27 1.31 4.73
CA ILE A 174 14.99 1.34 3.31
C ILE A 174 16.28 1.09 2.54
N SER A 175 16.27 0.12 1.60
CA SER A 175 17.41 -0.10 0.73
C SER A 175 17.16 0.54 -0.64
N ILE A 176 18.14 1.31 -1.12
CA ILE A 176 18.15 1.95 -2.43
C ILE A 176 19.22 1.27 -3.27
N ILE A 177 18.82 0.60 -4.35
CA ILE A 177 19.67 -0.22 -5.20
C ILE A 177 19.82 0.47 -6.55
N GLU A 178 21.04 0.82 -6.94
CA GLU A 178 21.36 1.50 -8.20
C GLU A 178 21.56 0.48 -9.33
N VAL A 179 20.55 0.27 -10.17
CA VAL A 179 20.56 -0.75 -11.24
C VAL A 179 21.76 -0.58 -12.21
N ASN A 180 22.03 0.66 -12.60
CA ASN A 180 23.09 0.97 -13.54
C ASN A 180 24.49 1.07 -12.91
N ASN A 181 24.61 0.97 -11.59
CA ASN A 181 25.86 0.92 -10.85
C ASN A 181 26.10 -0.49 -10.28
N ASN A 182 25.98 -1.52 -11.13
CA ASN A 182 26.14 -2.92 -10.78
C ASN A 182 25.29 -3.36 -9.56
N TYR A 183 24.11 -2.75 -9.38
CA TYR A 183 23.19 -2.99 -8.25
C TYR A 183 23.83 -2.65 -6.90
N ALA A 184 24.59 -1.56 -6.83
CA ALA A 184 25.13 -1.07 -5.56
C ALA A 184 23.99 -0.70 -4.61
N VAL A 185 24.05 -1.20 -3.36
CA VAL A 185 23.03 -1.02 -2.33
C VAL A 185 23.47 0.06 -1.36
N THR A 186 22.55 0.95 -1.02
CA THR A 186 22.66 1.86 0.12
C THR A 186 21.45 1.65 1.00
N THR A 187 21.65 1.24 2.24
CA THR A 187 20.57 1.10 3.23
C THR A 187 20.59 2.31 4.15
N ILE A 188 19.42 2.91 4.38
CA ILE A 188 19.20 4.08 5.22
C ILE A 188 18.24 3.75 6.35
N ASP A 189 18.44 4.33 7.52
CA ASP A 189 17.61 4.17 8.70
C ASP A 189 17.05 5.52 9.20
N PHE A 190 16.29 5.49 10.27
CA PHE A 190 15.60 6.65 10.83
C PHE A 190 16.40 7.36 11.95
N SER A 191 17.67 7.05 12.16
CA SER A 191 18.49 7.61 13.24
C SER A 191 18.63 9.13 13.22
N SER A 192 18.52 9.75 12.03
CA SER A 192 18.54 11.21 11.89
C SER A 192 17.33 11.92 12.50
N PHE A 193 16.27 11.20 12.86
CA PHE A 193 15.04 11.73 13.46
C PHE A 193 14.91 11.51 14.97
N ILE A 194 15.84 10.82 15.63
CA ILE A 194 15.80 10.57 17.09
C ILE A 194 15.55 11.85 17.90
N ALA A 195 16.21 12.95 17.55
CA ALA A 195 16.02 14.23 18.23
C ALA A 195 14.63 14.85 18.05
N GLN A 196 13.84 14.35 17.11
CA GLN A 196 12.48 14.83 16.79
C GLN A 196 11.39 13.93 17.39
N GLU A 197 11.71 12.82 18.04
CA GLU A 197 10.75 11.84 18.55
C GLU A 197 9.61 12.48 19.33
N SER A 198 9.92 13.32 20.33
CA SER A 198 8.88 13.97 21.14
C SER A 198 7.93 14.85 20.32
N ALA A 199 8.43 15.55 19.31
CA ALA A 199 7.62 16.39 18.44
C ALA A 199 6.74 15.55 17.49
N LEU A 200 7.27 14.45 16.98
CA LEU A 200 6.53 13.50 16.16
C LEU A 200 5.41 12.83 16.96
N LYS A 201 5.71 12.33 18.17
CA LYS A 201 4.71 11.72 19.07
C LYS A 201 3.59 12.68 19.44
N ALA A 202 3.87 13.97 19.62
CA ALA A 202 2.84 14.98 19.91
C ALA A 202 1.82 15.16 18.77
N THR A 203 2.12 14.67 17.55
CA THR A 203 1.25 14.77 16.37
C THR A 203 0.70 13.42 15.90
N GLY A 204 0.87 12.35 16.70
CA GLY A 204 0.26 11.05 16.44
C GLY A 204 1.20 9.97 15.93
N PHE A 205 2.51 10.25 15.87
CA PHE A 205 3.53 9.21 15.62
C PHE A 205 3.60 8.26 16.82
N ARG A 206 3.77 6.98 16.56
CA ARG A 206 3.77 5.96 17.61
C ARG A 206 5.17 5.36 17.73
N VAL A 207 5.65 5.22 18.98
CA VAL A 207 6.86 4.49 19.39
C VAL A 207 6.48 3.77 20.68
N PHE A 208 6.34 2.46 20.64
CA PHE A 208 5.76 1.68 21.73
C PHE A 208 6.32 0.26 21.89
N GLY A 209 7.24 -0.16 21.03
CA GLY A 209 7.93 -1.43 21.12
C GLY A 209 8.74 -1.58 22.40
N ILE A 210 9.07 -2.81 22.78
CA ILE A 210 9.80 -3.11 24.01
C ILE A 210 11.18 -2.43 23.99
N GLY A 211 11.48 -1.66 25.02
CA GLY A 211 12.73 -0.91 25.14
C GLY A 211 12.67 0.52 24.58
N ASN A 212 11.57 0.94 23.98
CA ASN A 212 11.34 2.30 23.47
C ASN A 212 12.50 2.82 22.59
N ASN A 213 13.01 1.99 21.68
CA ASN A 213 14.08 2.38 20.78
C ASN A 213 13.49 2.94 19.49
N PHE A 214 13.55 4.26 19.31
CA PHE A 214 12.97 4.96 18.17
C PHE A 214 13.33 4.34 16.80
N VAL A 215 14.59 3.95 16.59
CA VAL A 215 15.05 3.44 15.28
C VAL A 215 14.57 2.02 15.03
N LYS A 216 14.51 1.19 16.07
CA LYS A 216 14.08 -0.19 15.97
C LYS A 216 12.55 -0.35 15.90
N ASP A 217 11.84 0.63 16.48
CA ASP A 217 10.38 0.62 16.53
C ASP A 217 9.72 1.05 15.20
N ILE A 218 10.52 1.58 14.26
CA ILE A 218 9.99 2.01 12.97
C ILE A 218 10.02 0.84 11.98
N GLU A 219 8.84 0.49 11.47
CA GLU A 219 8.61 -0.61 10.53
C GLU A 219 8.11 -0.03 9.19
N PRO A 220 8.99 0.07 8.16
CA PRO A 220 8.61 0.51 6.82
C PRO A 220 7.86 -0.60 6.06
N GLU A 221 6.71 -0.28 5.49
CA GLU A 221 5.82 -1.19 4.76
C GLU A 221 5.90 -0.99 3.24
N TYR A 222 5.14 -0.10 2.71
CA TYR A 222 4.91 0.06 1.29
C TYR A 222 5.54 1.33 0.72
N ILE A 223 6.02 1.28 -0.56
CA ILE A 223 6.74 2.38 -1.20
C ILE A 223 6.05 2.83 -2.47
N THR A 224 5.92 4.16 -2.64
CA THR A 224 5.60 4.78 -3.93
C THR A 224 6.69 5.79 -4.33
N ILE A 225 6.92 5.94 -5.64
CA ILE A 225 7.99 6.79 -6.18
C ILE A 225 7.40 7.81 -7.16
N SER A 226 7.90 9.05 -7.10
CA SER A 226 7.54 10.11 -8.05
C SER A 226 7.89 9.75 -9.50
N GLY A 227 7.11 10.28 -10.45
CA GLY A 227 7.33 10.04 -11.88
C GLY A 227 8.69 10.52 -12.40
N ASP A 228 9.34 11.47 -11.70
CA ASP A 228 10.70 11.93 -12.02
C ASP A 228 11.82 11.08 -11.39
N SER A 229 11.46 10.01 -10.66
CA SER A 229 12.36 9.05 -10.00
C SER A 229 13.28 9.64 -8.92
N LYS A 230 12.93 10.81 -8.33
CA LYS A 230 13.79 11.50 -7.37
C LYS A 230 13.30 11.44 -5.93
N THR A 231 12.02 11.22 -5.73
CA THR A 231 11.39 11.22 -4.42
C THR A 231 10.61 9.91 -4.22
N ALA A 232 10.70 9.34 -3.03
CA ALA A 232 9.84 8.23 -2.62
C ALA A 232 9.10 8.58 -1.34
N TRP A 233 7.98 7.91 -1.10
CA TRP A 233 7.24 7.93 0.15
C TRP A 233 7.00 6.50 0.58
N VAL A 234 7.11 6.28 1.89
CA VAL A 234 7.04 4.96 2.52
C VAL A 234 6.06 5.03 3.67
N THR A 235 5.12 4.13 3.74
CA THR A 235 4.24 3.95 4.90
C THR A 235 5.04 3.37 6.07
N LEU A 236 4.70 3.83 7.27
CA LEU A 236 5.18 3.34 8.55
C LEU A 236 3.92 2.97 9.33
N GLN A 237 3.43 1.76 9.11
CA GLN A 237 2.07 1.36 9.47
C GLN A 237 1.84 1.46 10.97
N GLU A 238 2.56 0.71 11.80
CA GLU A 238 2.40 0.69 13.25
C GLU A 238 2.78 2.04 13.88
N ASN A 239 3.69 2.78 13.23
CA ASN A 239 4.08 4.12 13.68
C ASN A 239 3.11 5.21 13.27
N ASN A 240 2.09 4.89 12.43
CA ASN A 240 1.04 5.82 11.97
C ASN A 240 1.61 7.06 11.25
N ALA A 241 2.48 6.84 10.26
CA ALA A 241 3.15 7.92 9.54
C ALA A 241 3.50 7.57 8.09
N ILE A 242 3.94 8.60 7.34
CA ILE A 242 4.55 8.44 6.02
C ILE A 242 5.94 9.08 6.06
N ALA A 243 6.98 8.34 5.67
CA ALA A 243 8.32 8.87 5.48
C ALA A 243 8.54 9.37 4.05
N LYS A 244 9.23 10.51 3.88
CA LYS A 244 9.63 11.05 2.58
C LYS A 244 11.13 10.90 2.38
N ILE A 245 11.53 10.39 1.20
CA ILE A 245 12.90 10.05 0.87
C ILE A 245 13.34 10.82 -0.37
N ASN A 246 14.53 11.39 -0.32
CA ASN A 246 15.23 11.87 -1.51
C ASN A 246 16.12 10.73 -2.04
N ILE A 247 15.76 10.14 -3.18
CA ILE A 247 16.47 9.02 -3.81
C ILE A 247 17.87 9.43 -4.24
N THR A 248 18.04 10.66 -4.76
CA THR A 248 19.33 11.14 -5.26
C THR A 248 20.36 11.31 -4.16
N THR A 249 19.95 11.87 -3.02
CA THR A 249 20.84 12.05 -1.86
C THR A 249 20.84 10.85 -0.92
N LYS A 250 19.93 9.90 -1.15
CA LYS A 250 19.74 8.69 -0.32
C LYS A 250 19.53 9.04 1.15
N THR A 251 18.57 9.93 1.40
CA THR A 251 18.27 10.43 2.75
C THR A 251 16.76 10.49 2.99
N ILE A 252 16.34 10.16 4.21
CA ILE A 252 14.99 10.46 4.69
C ILE A 252 14.95 11.95 4.99
N THR A 253 13.99 12.68 4.39
CA THR A 253 13.88 14.14 4.51
C THR A 253 12.82 14.58 5.49
N ASN A 254 11.76 13.79 5.64
CA ASN A 254 10.62 14.09 6.51
C ASN A 254 9.98 12.80 7.03
N ILE A 255 9.36 12.87 8.20
CA ILE A 255 8.35 11.93 8.69
C ILE A 255 7.08 12.75 8.92
N PHE A 256 5.97 12.31 8.35
CA PHE A 256 4.65 12.93 8.46
C PHE A 256 3.72 12.05 9.30
N PRO A 257 3.55 12.32 10.62
CA PRO A 257 2.52 11.65 11.41
C PRO A 257 1.13 11.94 10.86
N LEU A 258 0.24 10.94 10.86
CA LEU A 258 -1.08 11.03 10.22
C LEU A 258 -2.19 11.52 11.16
N GLY A 259 -1.91 11.62 12.46
CA GLY A 259 -2.93 11.98 13.45
C GLY A 259 -3.96 10.87 13.64
N PHE A 260 -5.20 11.24 13.97
CA PHE A 260 -6.25 10.27 14.34
C PHE A 260 -7.59 10.66 13.74
N LYS A 261 -8.35 9.66 13.31
CA LYS A 261 -9.73 9.81 12.85
C LYS A 261 -10.70 9.88 14.04
N ASN A 262 -11.65 10.79 13.99
CA ASN A 262 -12.65 10.94 15.07
C ASN A 262 -13.93 10.19 14.72
N TYR A 263 -14.21 9.10 15.41
CA TYR A 263 -15.44 8.32 15.21
C TYR A 263 -16.67 8.89 15.94
N ASN A 264 -16.52 9.99 16.66
CA ASN A 264 -17.65 10.70 17.28
C ASN A 264 -18.29 11.73 16.31
N LEU A 265 -18.13 11.53 15.00
CA LEU A 265 -18.74 12.35 13.95
C LEU A 265 -19.67 11.48 13.10
N ASP A 266 -20.78 12.06 12.62
CA ASP A 266 -21.78 11.35 11.82
C ASP A 266 -21.21 10.74 10.53
N GLU A 267 -20.30 11.46 9.88
CA GLU A 267 -19.63 11.01 8.66
C GLU A 267 -18.56 9.93 8.88
N SER A 268 -18.15 9.73 10.13
CA SER A 268 -17.18 8.70 10.52
C SER A 268 -17.78 7.68 11.50
N ALA A 269 -19.09 7.64 11.63
CA ALA A 269 -19.81 6.66 12.44
C ALA A 269 -19.46 5.24 11.99
N ILE A 270 -19.18 4.34 12.94
CA ILE A 270 -18.76 2.95 12.69
C ILE A 270 -19.64 1.96 13.45
N ASP A 271 -19.67 0.74 12.95
CA ASP A 271 -20.15 -0.42 13.70
C ASP A 271 -18.99 -0.96 14.56
N VAL A 272 -19.26 -1.29 15.83
CA VAL A 272 -18.22 -1.69 16.80
C VAL A 272 -18.51 -3.04 17.46
N SER A 273 -19.58 -3.71 17.07
CA SER A 273 -20.02 -4.92 17.76
C SER A 273 -20.67 -5.94 16.84
N ASP A 274 -20.10 -7.14 16.78
CA ASP A 274 -20.66 -8.35 16.19
C ASP A 274 -21.75 -9.02 17.05
N LEU A 275 -22.11 -8.44 18.21
CA LEU A 275 -23.07 -8.99 19.20
C LEU A 275 -24.23 -8.03 19.54
N ASP A 276 -24.51 -7.06 18.70
CA ASP A 276 -25.66 -6.16 18.85
C ASP A 276 -26.94 -6.67 18.17
N ALA A 277 -26.88 -7.86 17.57
CA ALA A 277 -27.94 -8.54 16.83
C ALA A 277 -28.37 -7.84 15.51
N MET A 278 -27.57 -6.91 15.01
CA MET A 278 -27.81 -6.18 13.76
C MET A 278 -26.51 -6.15 12.93
N VAL A 279 -26.63 -6.04 11.63
CA VAL A 279 -25.48 -5.94 10.71
C VAL A 279 -25.36 -4.51 10.23
N GLY A 280 -24.19 -3.89 10.44
CA GLY A 280 -23.91 -2.55 9.98
C GLY A 280 -24.60 -1.45 10.81
N THR A 281 -24.56 -1.55 12.12
CA THR A 281 -25.07 -0.54 13.07
C THR A 281 -24.10 0.62 13.21
N PHE A 282 -24.06 1.52 12.22
CA PHE A 282 -23.15 2.66 12.22
C PHE A 282 -23.61 3.73 13.23
N ALA A 283 -22.83 3.90 14.30
CA ALA A 283 -23.09 4.88 15.36
C ALA A 283 -21.83 5.71 15.69
N LYS A 284 -22.04 6.82 16.40
CA LYS A 284 -20.95 7.66 16.91
C LYS A 284 -20.43 7.09 18.22
N TRP A 285 -19.10 7.00 18.33
CA TRP A 285 -18.45 6.46 19.51
C TRP A 285 -17.36 7.40 20.02
N PRO A 286 -17.14 7.52 21.33
CA PRO A 286 -16.11 8.36 21.94
C PRO A 286 -14.72 7.70 21.80
N ILE A 287 -14.29 7.46 20.57
CA ILE A 287 -13.08 6.73 20.22
C ILE A 287 -12.43 7.36 18.99
N LYS A 288 -11.12 7.20 18.85
CA LYS A 288 -10.35 7.62 17.69
C LYS A 288 -9.83 6.39 16.93
N GLY A 289 -9.74 6.48 15.61
CA GLY A 289 -9.05 5.50 14.77
C GLY A 289 -7.62 5.96 14.49
N ILE A 290 -6.67 5.05 14.59
CA ILE A 290 -5.30 5.24 14.13
C ILE A 290 -5.30 4.90 12.65
N TYR A 291 -4.73 5.73 11.76
CA TYR A 291 -4.79 5.46 10.32
C TYR A 291 -4.05 4.19 9.93
N MET A 292 -2.82 4.02 10.39
CA MET A 292 -1.99 2.82 10.19
C MET A 292 -2.08 2.27 8.76
N PRO A 293 -1.58 3.03 7.77
CA PRO A 293 -1.70 2.64 6.37
C PRO A 293 -0.73 1.53 6.03
N ASP A 294 -1.19 0.51 5.31
CA ASP A 294 -0.37 -0.45 4.60
C ASP A 294 0.03 0.14 3.23
N ALA A 295 -0.69 -0.17 2.17
CA ALA A 295 -0.30 0.25 0.83
C ALA A 295 -0.40 1.75 0.59
N ILE A 296 0.49 2.25 -0.30
CA ILE A 296 0.54 3.65 -0.73
C ILE A 296 0.71 3.75 -2.25
N ALA A 297 -0.06 4.63 -2.89
CA ALA A 297 0.07 4.96 -4.31
C ALA A 297 0.14 6.48 -4.51
N ILE A 298 0.68 6.92 -5.65
CA ILE A 298 0.86 8.35 -5.96
C ILE A 298 0.08 8.78 -7.19
N LEU A 299 -0.53 9.98 -7.11
CA LEU A 299 -1.03 10.74 -8.24
C LEU A 299 -0.38 12.12 -8.24
N GLU A 300 0.42 12.41 -9.24
CA GLU A 300 1.02 13.73 -9.40
C GLU A 300 0.11 14.63 -10.25
N GLN A 301 -0.37 15.73 -9.68
CA GLN A 301 -1.22 16.67 -10.40
C GLN A 301 -0.85 18.11 -10.03
N ASN A 302 -0.65 18.97 -11.05
CA ASN A 302 -0.29 20.38 -10.88
C ASN A 302 0.95 20.60 -9.98
N GLY A 303 1.92 19.68 -10.02
CA GLY A 303 3.14 19.74 -9.20
C GLY A 303 2.95 19.34 -7.73
N ILE A 304 1.78 18.82 -7.38
CA ILE A 304 1.50 18.29 -6.04
C ILE A 304 1.46 16.75 -6.14
N PRO A 305 2.27 16.03 -5.34
CA PRO A 305 2.13 14.59 -5.15
C PRO A 305 0.99 14.33 -4.17
N PHE A 306 -0.09 13.74 -4.64
CA PHE A 306 -1.18 13.21 -3.82
C PHE A 306 -0.90 11.76 -3.51
N LEU A 307 -0.77 11.41 -2.24
CA LEU A 307 -0.50 10.08 -1.75
C LEU A 307 -1.81 9.45 -1.30
N PHE A 308 -2.12 8.30 -1.86
CA PHE A 308 -3.30 7.51 -1.51
C PHE A 308 -2.87 6.38 -0.61
N THR A 309 -3.49 6.25 0.54
CA THR A 309 -3.21 5.18 1.51
C THR A 309 -4.45 4.34 1.75
N ALA A 310 -4.26 3.03 1.79
CA ALA A 310 -5.23 2.08 2.32
C ALA A 310 -4.94 1.92 3.82
N ASN A 311 -5.93 2.19 4.68
CA ASN A 311 -5.70 2.31 6.13
C ASN A 311 -6.19 1.05 6.84
N GLU A 312 -5.40 0.00 6.76
CA GLU A 312 -5.69 -1.36 7.24
C GLU A 312 -5.68 -1.43 8.77
N GLY A 313 -4.54 -1.10 9.38
CA GLY A 313 -4.39 -1.04 10.81
C GLY A 313 -3.89 -2.31 11.48
N ASP A 314 -2.84 -2.94 10.97
CA ASP A 314 -2.28 -4.11 11.64
C ASP A 314 -1.68 -3.76 13.02
N ALA A 315 -1.86 -4.66 13.98
CA ALA A 315 -1.45 -4.47 15.37
C ALA A 315 -0.32 -5.45 15.71
N ARG A 316 0.62 -5.02 16.55
CA ARG A 316 1.67 -5.91 17.03
C ARG A 316 1.13 -6.96 17.99
N GLU A 317 1.08 -8.21 17.53
CA GLU A 317 0.57 -9.37 18.26
C GLU A 317 1.69 -10.41 18.53
N TYR A 318 2.74 -9.96 19.21
CA TYR A 318 3.86 -10.82 19.62
C TYR A 318 3.62 -11.42 21.01
N THR A 319 4.24 -12.57 21.30
CA THR A 319 4.16 -13.18 22.64
C THR A 319 4.62 -12.24 23.75
N ALA A 320 5.64 -11.41 23.48
CA ALA A 320 6.16 -10.44 24.45
C ALA A 320 5.36 -9.11 24.45
N LEU A 321 4.65 -8.78 23.39
CA LEU A 321 3.88 -7.55 23.22
C LEU A 321 2.60 -7.81 22.45
N ALA A 322 1.49 -8.05 23.18
CA ALA A 322 0.16 -8.13 22.61
C ALA A 322 -0.55 -6.78 22.79
N GLU A 323 -0.62 -6.02 21.70
CA GLU A 323 -1.10 -4.65 21.71
C GLU A 323 -2.62 -4.56 21.83
N ALA A 324 -3.36 -5.41 21.13
CA ALA A 324 -4.81 -5.34 21.07
C ALA A 324 -5.48 -5.80 22.37
N LYS A 325 -6.43 -4.99 22.87
CA LYS A 325 -7.28 -5.29 24.04
C LYS A 325 -8.72 -4.95 23.77
N ARG A 326 -9.62 -5.79 24.25
CA ARG A 326 -11.06 -5.50 24.25
C ARG A 326 -11.38 -4.38 25.23
N VAL A 327 -12.16 -3.39 24.81
CA VAL A 327 -12.57 -2.25 25.67
C VAL A 327 -13.15 -2.71 27.01
N LYS A 328 -13.92 -3.81 27.02
CA LYS A 328 -14.50 -4.34 28.27
C LYS A 328 -13.47 -4.77 29.31
N THR A 329 -12.22 -5.03 28.92
CA THR A 329 -11.14 -5.46 29.82
C THR A 329 -10.34 -4.29 30.42
N LEU A 330 -10.48 -3.09 29.85
CA LEU A 330 -9.76 -1.91 30.29
C LEU A 330 -10.43 -1.22 31.47
N THR A 331 -9.67 -0.53 32.31
CA THR A 331 -10.21 0.47 33.25
C THR A 331 -10.33 1.79 32.50
N LEU A 332 -11.48 2.43 32.53
CA LEU A 332 -11.74 3.70 31.86
C LEU A 332 -11.87 4.82 32.89
N ASP A 333 -11.26 5.98 32.65
CA ASP A 333 -11.37 7.15 33.50
C ASP A 333 -12.84 7.57 33.62
N PRO A 334 -13.36 7.74 34.86
CA PRO A 334 -14.76 8.04 35.07
C PRO A 334 -15.17 9.46 34.66
N LEU A 335 -14.23 10.40 34.48
CA LEU A 335 -14.50 11.74 33.99
C LEU A 335 -14.56 11.77 32.48
N ALA A 336 -13.64 11.06 31.80
CA ALA A 336 -13.62 10.92 30.35
C ALA A 336 -14.79 10.02 29.87
N PHE A 337 -15.10 8.96 30.60
CA PHE A 337 -16.14 7.97 30.27
C PHE A 337 -17.16 7.79 31.39
N PRO A 338 -18.03 8.79 31.69
CA PRO A 338 -18.98 8.71 32.79
C PRO A 338 -20.03 7.59 32.60
N ASN A 339 -20.18 7.05 31.40
CA ASN A 339 -21.06 5.92 31.06
C ASN A 339 -20.29 4.63 30.77
N ALA A 340 -19.06 4.48 31.29
CA ALA A 340 -18.16 3.33 31.04
C ALA A 340 -18.87 1.97 31.18
N ALA A 341 -19.73 1.80 32.19
CA ALA A 341 -20.45 0.54 32.39
C ALA A 341 -21.35 0.15 31.19
N THR A 342 -21.97 1.14 30.53
CA THR A 342 -22.77 0.91 29.32
C THR A 342 -21.87 0.67 28.10
N LEU A 343 -20.82 1.48 27.91
CA LEU A 343 -19.91 1.36 26.80
C LEU A 343 -19.19 0.00 26.76
N LYS A 344 -18.94 -0.60 27.91
CA LYS A 344 -18.27 -1.91 28.06
C LYS A 344 -19.18 -3.12 27.84
N LEU A 345 -20.47 -2.94 27.54
CA LEU A 345 -21.38 -4.05 27.18
C LEU A 345 -20.95 -4.62 25.79
N ASP A 346 -21.12 -5.91 25.60
CA ASP A 346 -20.76 -6.59 24.35
C ASP A 346 -21.55 -6.06 23.13
N ALA A 347 -22.82 -5.67 23.33
CA ALA A 347 -23.62 -5.02 22.29
C ALA A 347 -23.32 -3.52 22.10
N GLN A 348 -22.27 -3.02 22.69
CA GLN A 348 -21.75 -1.66 22.55
C GLN A 348 -20.25 -1.75 22.16
N MET A 349 -19.39 -0.90 22.70
CA MET A 349 -17.93 -0.94 22.42
C MET A 349 -17.17 -2.05 23.16
N GLY A 350 -17.81 -2.83 24.03
CA GLY A 350 -17.11 -3.76 24.94
C GLY A 350 -16.23 -4.80 24.23
N ARG A 351 -16.63 -5.19 23.03
CA ARG A 351 -15.87 -6.14 22.21
C ARG A 351 -14.84 -5.50 21.31
N LEU A 352 -14.94 -4.19 21.04
CA LEU A 352 -14.03 -3.50 20.14
C LEU A 352 -12.58 -3.65 20.59
N ASN A 353 -11.69 -3.98 19.64
CA ASN A 353 -10.24 -3.98 19.84
C ASN A 353 -9.70 -2.55 19.81
N VAL A 354 -8.90 -2.22 20.82
CA VAL A 354 -8.18 -0.95 20.94
C VAL A 354 -6.75 -1.19 21.39
N THR A 355 -5.85 -0.24 21.14
CA THR A 355 -4.49 -0.34 21.65
C THR A 355 -4.42 -0.12 23.15
N ASN A 356 -3.55 -0.87 23.81
CA ASN A 356 -3.19 -0.66 25.21
C ASN A 356 -1.92 0.17 25.39
N THR A 357 -1.32 0.64 24.28
CA THR A 357 -0.07 1.41 24.30
C THR A 357 -0.28 2.92 24.29
N MET A 358 -1.55 3.36 24.19
CA MET A 358 -1.98 4.75 24.16
C MET A 358 -3.29 4.92 24.91
N GLY A 359 -3.51 6.13 25.48
CA GLY A 359 -4.81 6.49 26.03
C GLY A 359 -4.86 6.69 27.54
N ASP A 360 -3.95 6.12 28.30
CA ASP A 360 -3.65 6.51 29.68
C ASP A 360 -2.73 7.74 29.60
N ILE A 361 -3.31 8.95 29.68
CA ILE A 361 -2.62 10.20 29.37
C ILE A 361 -1.83 10.74 30.57
N ASP A 362 -2.33 10.52 31.77
CA ASP A 362 -1.71 10.98 33.01
C ASP A 362 -0.94 9.88 33.77
N ALA A 363 -0.94 8.67 33.22
CA ALA A 363 -0.21 7.49 33.73
C ALA A 363 -0.67 7.02 35.10
N ASP A 364 -2.00 7.10 35.39
CA ASP A 364 -2.58 6.64 36.64
C ASP A 364 -3.14 5.20 36.56
N GLY A 365 -3.15 4.58 35.37
CA GLY A 365 -3.52 3.18 35.12
C GLY A 365 -4.92 3.01 34.62
N ASP A 366 -5.66 4.08 34.31
CA ASP A 366 -6.89 4.02 33.57
C ASP A 366 -6.82 4.81 32.25
N PHE A 367 -7.79 4.62 31.36
CA PHE A 367 -7.74 5.16 30.00
C PHE A 367 -8.62 6.41 29.89
N ASP A 368 -8.00 7.58 29.61
CA ASP A 368 -8.66 8.86 29.32
C ASP A 368 -9.14 8.95 27.87
N ALA A 369 -8.58 8.16 26.98
CA ALA A 369 -8.95 8.09 25.58
C ALA A 369 -8.79 6.67 25.04
N LEU A 370 -9.57 6.33 24.02
CA LEU A 370 -9.51 5.04 23.34
C LEU A 370 -9.11 5.22 21.87
N TYR A 371 -8.27 4.29 21.37
CA TYR A 371 -7.77 4.28 20.01
C TYR A 371 -7.91 2.89 19.40
N SER A 372 -8.72 2.76 18.33
CA SER A 372 -8.84 1.52 17.55
C SER A 372 -7.83 1.49 16.40
N PHE A 373 -7.57 0.31 15.91
CA PHE A 373 -6.66 0.06 14.79
C PHE A 373 -7.33 0.33 13.45
N GLY A 374 -6.55 0.88 12.50
CA GLY A 374 -7.02 1.23 11.18
C GLY A 374 -8.04 2.38 11.18
N ALA A 375 -8.29 2.91 10.01
CA ALA A 375 -9.29 3.96 9.87
C ALA A 375 -10.52 3.49 9.09
N ARG A 376 -10.57 2.23 8.66
CA ARG A 376 -11.66 1.65 7.86
C ARG A 376 -11.95 2.49 6.61
N SER A 377 -10.89 3.07 6.04
CA SER A 377 -10.99 4.04 4.95
C SER A 377 -9.73 4.05 4.09
N PHE A 378 -9.83 4.64 2.92
CA PHE A 378 -8.65 5.16 2.26
C PHE A 378 -8.53 6.67 2.49
N SER A 379 -7.30 7.17 2.50
CA SER A 379 -7.03 8.60 2.66
C SER A 379 -6.15 9.14 1.54
N ILE A 380 -6.20 10.46 1.33
CA ILE A 380 -5.32 11.17 0.40
C ILE A 380 -4.56 12.24 1.16
N TRP A 381 -3.25 12.26 1.00
CA TRP A 381 -2.33 13.18 1.68
C TRP A 381 -1.55 14.01 0.68
N ASN A 382 -1.19 15.21 1.05
CA ASN A 382 -0.25 16.02 0.29
C ASN A 382 1.18 15.57 0.60
N GLY A 383 1.87 14.93 -0.35
CA GLY A 383 3.21 14.37 -0.16
C GLY A 383 4.32 15.39 0.05
N ASN A 384 4.03 16.70 -0.08
CA ASN A 384 4.99 17.76 0.28
C ASN A 384 4.86 18.20 1.73
N THR A 385 3.67 18.14 2.31
CA THR A 385 3.35 18.71 3.63
C THR A 385 2.89 17.69 4.66
N GLY A 386 2.48 16.49 4.25
CA GLY A 386 1.83 15.50 5.10
C GLY A 386 0.37 15.84 5.45
N ALA A 387 -0.18 16.95 4.96
CA ALA A 387 -1.55 17.33 5.28
C ALA A 387 -2.56 16.39 4.62
N GLN A 388 -3.57 15.96 5.39
CA GLN A 388 -4.69 15.21 4.84
C GLN A 388 -5.51 16.08 3.88
N VAL A 389 -5.79 15.54 2.71
CA VAL A 389 -6.56 16.20 1.64
C VAL A 389 -7.98 15.65 1.60
N PHE A 390 -8.11 14.34 1.82
CA PHE A 390 -9.38 13.63 1.78
C PHE A 390 -9.29 12.37 2.64
N ASP A 391 -10.43 11.94 3.17
CA ASP A 391 -10.64 10.63 3.79
C ASP A 391 -12.01 10.11 3.35
N SER A 392 -12.12 8.84 2.98
CA SER A 392 -13.39 8.22 2.57
C SER A 392 -14.38 8.01 3.71
N LYS A 393 -13.94 8.26 4.95
CA LYS A 393 -14.75 8.18 6.17
C LYS A 393 -15.33 6.77 6.34
N ASN A 394 -16.67 6.64 6.44
CA ASN A 394 -17.36 5.34 6.53
C ASN A 394 -18.03 4.93 5.21
N GLU A 395 -17.62 5.52 4.08
CA GLU A 395 -18.25 5.22 2.81
C GLU A 395 -17.98 3.78 2.36
N LEU A 396 -16.76 3.28 2.56
CA LEU A 396 -16.38 1.92 2.16
C LEU A 396 -17.22 0.86 2.90
N ASP A 397 -17.33 0.96 4.24
CA ASP A 397 -18.18 0.07 5.04
C ASP A 397 -19.64 0.06 4.53
N LYS A 398 -20.20 1.26 4.30
CA LYS A 398 -21.57 1.40 3.77
C LYS A 398 -21.73 0.83 2.37
N LYS A 399 -20.73 0.94 1.51
CA LYS A 399 -20.77 0.34 0.17
C LYS A 399 -20.65 -1.17 0.23
N ALA A 400 -19.80 -1.71 1.12
CA ALA A 400 -19.71 -3.15 1.38
C ALA A 400 -21.03 -3.72 1.87
N LEU A 401 -21.71 -3.01 2.78
CA LEU A 401 -23.05 -3.39 3.24
C LEU A 401 -24.08 -3.41 2.09
N VAL A 402 -24.09 -2.39 1.26
CA VAL A 402 -25.02 -2.32 0.08
C VAL A 402 -24.70 -3.42 -0.93
N LEU A 403 -23.43 -3.77 -1.15
CA LEU A 403 -23.03 -4.88 -2.03
C LEU A 403 -23.35 -6.27 -1.43
N GLY A 404 -23.60 -6.33 -0.12
CA GLY A 404 -23.87 -7.57 0.61
C GLY A 404 -22.61 -8.40 0.86
N VAL A 405 -21.48 -7.73 1.08
CA VAL A 405 -20.18 -8.33 1.43
C VAL A 405 -19.66 -7.89 2.80
N TYR A 406 -20.35 -6.98 3.48
CA TYR A 406 -19.96 -6.56 4.83
C TYR A 406 -19.99 -7.73 5.79
N ASP A 407 -18.87 -8.01 6.44
CA ASP A 407 -18.75 -9.05 7.45
C ASP A 407 -18.87 -8.45 8.84
N ASP A 408 -20.04 -8.67 9.46
CA ASP A 408 -20.32 -8.16 10.80
C ASP A 408 -19.41 -8.75 11.87
N THR A 409 -18.91 -9.97 11.66
CA THR A 409 -17.99 -10.63 12.60
C THR A 409 -16.64 -9.92 12.72
N ARG A 410 -16.35 -8.96 11.82
CA ARG A 410 -15.16 -8.11 11.84
C ARG A 410 -15.43 -6.70 12.40
N SER A 411 -16.69 -6.36 12.70
CA SER A 411 -17.08 -5.01 13.18
C SER A 411 -16.42 -4.65 14.52
N ASP A 412 -16.18 -5.63 15.38
CA ASP A 412 -15.53 -5.49 16.68
C ASP A 412 -13.99 -5.45 16.61
N ASP A 413 -13.43 -5.40 15.39
CA ASP A 413 -12.00 -5.33 15.12
C ASP A 413 -11.71 -4.20 14.11
N LYS A 414 -11.13 -4.52 12.96
CA LYS A 414 -10.74 -3.54 11.91
C LYS A 414 -11.79 -3.40 10.78
N SER A 415 -12.88 -4.17 10.80
CA SER A 415 -13.97 -4.22 9.81
C SER A 415 -13.51 -4.65 8.42
N ILE A 416 -13.57 -3.76 7.42
CA ILE A 416 -13.33 -4.07 6.00
C ILE A 416 -11.85 -4.21 5.60
N GLU A 417 -10.95 -3.69 6.42
CA GLU A 417 -9.48 -3.72 6.24
C GLU A 417 -9.06 -3.32 4.81
N PRO A 418 -9.05 -2.01 4.50
CA PRO A 418 -8.48 -1.54 3.26
C PRO A 418 -6.96 -1.73 3.27
N GLU A 419 -6.44 -2.57 2.39
CA GLU A 419 -5.04 -3.01 2.36
C GLU A 419 -4.33 -2.56 1.09
N GLY A 420 -4.75 -3.03 -0.08
CA GLY A 420 -4.14 -2.69 -1.35
C GLY A 420 -4.65 -1.38 -1.96
N VAL A 421 -3.78 -0.58 -2.58
CA VAL A 421 -4.17 0.58 -3.39
C VAL A 421 -3.32 0.74 -4.64
N CYS A 422 -3.96 0.94 -5.80
CA CYS A 422 -3.27 1.37 -7.01
C CYS A 422 -4.06 2.44 -7.76
N ILE A 423 -3.39 3.18 -8.65
CA ILE A 423 -3.98 4.25 -9.44
C ILE A 423 -3.71 4.01 -10.93
N GLY A 424 -4.73 4.23 -11.75
CA GLY A 424 -4.61 4.09 -13.19
C GLY A 424 -5.49 5.04 -13.97
N LYS A 425 -5.09 5.32 -15.23
CA LYS A 425 -5.89 6.12 -16.16
C LYS A 425 -6.81 5.19 -16.97
N VAL A 426 -8.11 5.34 -16.81
CA VAL A 426 -9.15 4.60 -17.55
C VAL A 426 -9.97 5.60 -18.37
N GLY A 427 -9.93 5.47 -19.67
CA GLY A 427 -10.50 6.49 -20.55
C GLY A 427 -9.88 7.87 -20.30
N ASN A 428 -10.69 8.83 -19.92
CA ASN A 428 -10.25 10.20 -19.57
C ASN A 428 -10.18 10.46 -18.07
N LYS A 429 -10.38 9.45 -17.22
CA LYS A 429 -10.41 9.57 -15.75
C LYS A 429 -9.19 8.94 -15.11
N MET A 430 -8.72 9.54 -14.02
CA MET A 430 -7.84 8.88 -13.07
C MET A 430 -8.67 8.11 -12.06
N VAL A 431 -8.35 6.84 -11.86
CA VAL A 431 -9.12 5.93 -11.01
C VAL A 431 -8.21 5.36 -9.93
N ALA A 432 -8.65 5.43 -8.68
CA ALA A 432 -8.06 4.68 -7.58
C ALA A 432 -8.84 3.37 -7.38
N PHE A 433 -8.10 2.28 -7.18
CA PHE A 433 -8.60 0.94 -6.89
C PHE A 433 -8.14 0.60 -5.47
N ILE A 434 -9.09 0.33 -4.59
CA ILE A 434 -8.86 0.05 -3.16
C ILE A 434 -9.26 -1.40 -2.88
N GLY A 435 -8.30 -2.26 -2.61
CA GLY A 435 -8.52 -3.62 -2.14
C GLY A 435 -8.99 -3.60 -0.69
N MET A 436 -9.97 -4.41 -0.35
CA MET A 436 -10.49 -4.56 1.01
C MET A 436 -10.48 -6.03 1.38
N GLU A 437 -9.54 -6.42 2.21
CA GLU A 437 -9.19 -7.80 2.52
C GLU A 437 -10.39 -8.58 3.07
N ARG A 438 -11.06 -8.06 4.10
CA ARG A 438 -12.07 -8.81 4.86
C ARG A 438 -13.47 -8.81 4.25
N VAL A 439 -13.64 -8.20 3.11
CA VAL A 439 -14.94 -8.16 2.39
C VAL A 439 -14.81 -8.61 0.93
N ASP A 440 -13.67 -9.19 0.54
CA ASP A 440 -13.45 -9.82 -0.77
C ASP A 440 -13.84 -8.91 -1.93
N ALA A 441 -13.45 -7.64 -1.85
CA ALA A 441 -13.90 -6.66 -2.83
C ALA A 441 -12.85 -5.59 -3.13
N VAL A 442 -12.98 -4.98 -4.33
CA VAL A 442 -12.21 -3.80 -4.73
C VAL A 442 -13.17 -2.64 -5.00
N ALA A 443 -12.98 -1.52 -4.29
CA ALA A 443 -13.69 -0.28 -4.53
C ALA A 443 -12.94 0.58 -5.56
N MET A 444 -13.69 1.30 -6.40
CA MET A 444 -13.17 2.16 -7.46
C MET A 444 -13.68 3.57 -7.30
N TYR A 445 -12.77 4.54 -7.40
CA TYR A 445 -13.09 5.96 -7.29
C TYR A 445 -12.51 6.76 -8.44
N ASP A 446 -13.30 7.66 -9.03
CA ASP A 446 -12.79 8.72 -9.90
C ASP A 446 -12.04 9.74 -9.04
N VAL A 447 -10.73 9.78 -9.22
CA VAL A 447 -9.80 10.66 -8.50
C VAL A 447 -9.17 11.70 -9.43
N SER A 448 -9.80 11.97 -10.56
CA SER A 448 -9.38 13.06 -11.48
C SER A 448 -9.35 14.42 -10.76
N ASN A 449 -10.15 14.55 -9.69
CA ASN A 449 -10.03 15.61 -8.69
C ASN A 449 -9.71 14.97 -7.33
N PRO A 450 -8.44 14.93 -6.90
CA PRO A 450 -8.03 14.23 -5.68
C PRO A 450 -8.54 14.86 -4.38
N ILE A 451 -9.07 16.08 -4.40
CA ILE A 451 -9.70 16.69 -3.22
C ILE A 451 -11.20 16.36 -3.09
N ALA A 452 -11.79 15.72 -4.09
CA ALA A 452 -13.20 15.33 -4.11
C ALA A 452 -13.37 14.05 -4.94
N PRO A 453 -12.84 12.91 -4.49
CA PRO A 453 -13.07 11.60 -5.11
C PRO A 453 -14.54 11.27 -5.24
N VAL A 454 -14.89 10.56 -6.32
CA VAL A 454 -16.26 10.13 -6.58
C VAL A 454 -16.30 8.61 -6.69
N PHE A 455 -17.10 7.97 -5.86
CA PHE A 455 -17.32 6.52 -5.94
C PHE A 455 -17.91 6.13 -7.31
N LEU A 456 -17.33 5.11 -7.94
CA LEU A 456 -17.76 4.58 -9.23
C LEU A 456 -18.49 3.24 -9.07
N GLN A 457 -17.80 2.26 -8.51
CA GLN A 457 -18.32 0.93 -8.25
C GLN A 457 -17.48 0.18 -7.23
N MET A 458 -18.00 -0.94 -6.77
CA MET A 458 -17.30 -1.96 -5.99
C MET A 458 -17.55 -3.31 -6.65
N VAL A 459 -16.51 -4.11 -6.84
CA VAL A 459 -16.61 -5.45 -7.44
C VAL A 459 -16.12 -6.49 -6.46
N LYS A 460 -16.77 -7.65 -6.46
CA LYS A 460 -16.30 -8.83 -5.70
C LYS A 460 -15.05 -9.41 -6.36
N CYS A 461 -14.15 -9.92 -5.53
CA CYS A 461 -12.93 -10.61 -5.99
C CYS A 461 -12.80 -12.00 -5.34
N GLY A 462 -11.59 -12.50 -5.18
CA GLY A 462 -11.30 -13.71 -4.39
C GLY A 462 -11.21 -13.38 -2.90
N ASP A 463 -10.99 -14.41 -2.08
CA ASP A 463 -10.88 -14.33 -0.63
C ASP A 463 -9.54 -13.69 -0.23
N ALA A 464 -9.58 -12.61 0.56
CA ALA A 464 -8.46 -11.78 0.97
C ALA A 464 -7.66 -11.19 -0.22
N PRO A 465 -8.18 -10.14 -0.88
CA PRO A 465 -7.48 -9.46 -1.96
C PRO A 465 -6.36 -8.57 -1.42
N GLU A 466 -5.12 -9.03 -1.50
CA GLU A 466 -3.92 -8.29 -1.11
C GLU A 466 -3.33 -7.52 -2.30
N GLY A 467 -3.02 -8.23 -3.40
CA GLY A 467 -2.42 -7.63 -4.57
C GLY A 467 -3.42 -6.95 -5.52
N VAL A 468 -3.34 -5.63 -5.67
CA VAL A 468 -4.15 -4.85 -6.61
C VAL A 468 -3.26 -4.18 -7.66
N LEU A 469 -3.29 -4.67 -8.90
CA LEU A 469 -2.42 -4.22 -9.98
C LEU A 469 -3.24 -3.67 -11.16
N PHE A 470 -2.95 -2.43 -11.58
CA PHE A 470 -3.53 -1.85 -12.77
C PHE A 470 -2.57 -1.97 -13.98
N ILE A 471 -3.08 -2.48 -15.10
CA ILE A 471 -2.37 -2.56 -16.37
C ILE A 471 -2.99 -1.55 -17.34
N PRO A 472 -2.27 -0.48 -17.71
CA PRO A 472 -2.77 0.53 -18.64
C PRO A 472 -3.10 -0.07 -20.01
N ALA A 473 -4.13 0.44 -20.67
CA ALA A 473 -4.56 -0.04 -22.00
C ALA A 473 -3.41 -0.06 -23.03
N LYS A 474 -2.49 0.91 -22.98
CA LYS A 474 -1.33 0.95 -23.89
C LYS A 474 -0.38 -0.26 -23.75
N ASP A 475 -0.27 -0.81 -22.54
CA ASP A 475 0.65 -1.89 -22.18
C ASP A 475 -0.05 -3.26 -22.14
N SER A 476 -1.37 -3.26 -22.06
CA SER A 476 -2.20 -4.48 -22.03
C SER A 476 -2.17 -5.24 -23.37
N PRO A 477 -2.22 -6.58 -23.35
CA PRO A 477 -2.24 -7.41 -24.57
C PRO A 477 -3.47 -7.13 -25.43
N THR A 478 -4.60 -6.77 -24.85
CA THR A 478 -5.85 -6.49 -25.56
C THR A 478 -6.05 -5.01 -25.92
N LYS A 479 -5.08 -4.16 -25.55
CA LYS A 479 -5.20 -2.69 -25.68
C LYS A 479 -6.41 -2.12 -24.94
N ARG A 480 -6.82 -2.79 -23.88
CA ARG A 480 -7.87 -2.41 -22.94
C ARG A 480 -7.25 -2.31 -21.53
N SER A 481 -7.76 -1.40 -20.73
CA SER A 481 -7.37 -1.34 -19.31
C SER A 481 -7.72 -2.65 -18.61
N LEU A 482 -6.79 -3.16 -17.80
CA LEU A 482 -7.01 -4.34 -16.97
C LEU A 482 -6.73 -4.00 -15.50
N LEU A 483 -7.57 -4.54 -14.63
CA LEU A 483 -7.30 -4.65 -13.21
C LEU A 483 -7.02 -6.13 -12.93
N VAL A 484 -5.92 -6.41 -12.25
CA VAL A 484 -5.55 -7.74 -11.77
C VAL A 484 -5.63 -7.72 -10.25
N VAL A 485 -6.35 -8.66 -9.67
CA VAL A 485 -6.50 -8.82 -8.23
C VAL A 485 -5.98 -10.20 -7.85
N SER A 486 -5.01 -10.23 -6.94
CA SER A 486 -4.47 -11.43 -6.35
C SER A 486 -5.07 -11.61 -4.97
N SER A 487 -5.54 -12.83 -4.65
CA SER A 487 -6.25 -13.15 -3.40
C SER A 487 -5.54 -14.29 -2.69
N GLU A 488 -5.05 -13.99 -1.50
CA GLU A 488 -4.12 -14.84 -0.76
C GLU A 488 -4.76 -16.13 -0.23
N ASN A 489 -5.98 -16.03 0.34
CA ASN A 489 -6.61 -17.16 1.04
C ASN A 489 -7.13 -18.24 0.09
N ASP A 490 -7.61 -17.87 -1.11
CA ASP A 490 -8.12 -18.82 -2.10
C ASP A 490 -7.13 -19.11 -3.25
N GLY A 491 -6.01 -18.36 -3.31
CA GLY A 491 -4.95 -18.54 -4.31
C GLY A 491 -5.39 -18.20 -5.73
N PHE A 492 -6.37 -17.32 -5.91
CA PHE A 492 -6.85 -16.90 -7.22
C PHE A 492 -6.24 -15.57 -7.68
N VAL A 493 -5.91 -15.54 -8.96
CA VAL A 493 -5.66 -14.29 -9.70
C VAL A 493 -6.84 -14.04 -10.61
N LYS A 494 -7.54 -12.90 -10.43
CA LYS A 494 -8.69 -12.49 -11.23
C LYS A 494 -8.38 -11.27 -12.06
N ILE A 495 -8.89 -11.22 -13.29
CA ILE A 495 -8.64 -10.15 -14.25
C ILE A 495 -9.95 -9.50 -14.63
N TYR A 496 -10.00 -8.17 -14.56
CA TYR A 496 -11.16 -7.35 -14.85
C TYR A 496 -10.84 -6.35 -15.96
N THR A 497 -11.87 -5.96 -16.73
CA THR A 497 -11.77 -4.89 -17.74
C THR A 497 -13.05 -4.05 -17.76
N PRO A 498 -12.97 -2.73 -18.02
CA PRO A 498 -14.17 -1.89 -18.18
C PRO A 498 -14.80 -2.09 -19.56
N ASN A 499 -16.03 -1.64 -19.77
CA ASN A 499 -16.60 -1.56 -21.09
C ASN A 499 -16.00 -0.37 -21.88
N THR A 500 -15.99 -0.47 -23.22
CA THR A 500 -15.77 0.68 -24.12
C THR A 500 -17.07 1.47 -24.27
N ILE A 501 -16.95 2.81 -24.42
CA ILE A 501 -18.04 3.72 -24.70
C ILE A 501 -18.12 3.97 -26.21
#